data_ce1876b221015fa2541f1c0e819c1031
#
_entry.id   ce1876b221015fa2541f1c0e819c1031
#
_cell.length_a   1.000
_cell.length_b   1.000
_cell.length_c   1.000
_cell.angle_alpha   90.00
_cell.angle_beta   90.00
_cell.angle_gamma   90.00
#
_symmetry.space_group_name_H-M   'P 1'
#
loop_
_entity.id
_entity.type
_entity.pdbx_description
1 polymer ?
#
loop_
_entity_poly.entity_id
_entity_poly.type
_entity_poly.pdbx_seq_one_letter_code
_entity_poly.pdbx_strand_id
1 'polypeptide(L)'
;MSITTMRMLSLSLKKLLTKTTLDNITIQDITDDAEVSRKTFYYHFQDIYDLLEWTLAEDSRHLLESKIKLGDWQKSIAALFDYMQENRLLILNAFHSLERDTLEKEVFNVLSPLLFELFKAQPNFELLNDEDQKFIVNMYGLGITGLLLRWIATDMLTPPDPLIRQLYRLVGGSLDGINQRFLA
;
A
#
# COMPACT_ATOMS: atom_id res chain seq x y z
N MET A 1 1.41 20.08 18.14
CA MET A 1 2.36 18.98 18.38
C MET A 1 1.95 17.85 17.47
N SER A 2 2.83 17.20 17.00
CA SER A 2 3.47 17.40 15.72
C SER A 2 3.50 16.02 15.05
N ILE A 3 3.13 15.96 13.81
CA ILE A 3 3.36 14.83 12.88
C ILE A 3 4.79 14.28 13.06
N THR A 4 5.74 15.09 13.52
CA THR A 4 7.11 14.70 13.85
C THR A 4 7.18 13.61 14.92
N THR A 5 6.39 13.74 16.02
CA THR A 5 6.36 12.72 17.08
C THR A 5 5.78 11.40 16.58
N MET A 6 4.71 11.46 15.80
CA MET A 6 4.12 10.25 15.20
C MET A 6 5.12 9.55 14.28
N ARG A 7 5.88 10.29 13.49
CA ARG A 7 6.96 9.74 12.63
C ARG A 7 8.11 9.15 13.45
N MET A 8 8.50 9.76 14.58
CA MET A 8 9.52 9.19 15.47
C MET A 8 9.07 7.84 16.04
N LEU A 9 7.82 7.74 16.51
CA LEU A 9 7.24 6.49 16.98
C LEU A 9 7.16 5.43 15.88
N SER A 10 6.75 5.81 14.67
CA SER A 10 6.71 4.94 13.50
C SER A 10 8.10 4.42 13.11
N LEU A 11 9.11 5.27 13.09
CA LEU A 11 10.50 4.86 12.81
C LEU A 11 11.04 3.90 13.87
N SER A 12 10.72 4.14 15.14
CA SER A 12 11.05 3.23 16.23
C SER A 12 10.38 1.87 16.06
N LEU A 13 9.07 1.84 15.77
CA LEU A 13 8.35 0.60 15.48
C LEU A 13 8.99 -0.16 14.32
N LYS A 14 9.26 0.50 13.19
CA LYS A 14 9.91 -0.11 12.02
C LYS A 14 11.29 -0.70 12.37
N LYS A 15 12.09 0.01 13.15
CA LYS A 15 13.40 -0.44 13.62
C LYS A 15 13.28 -1.67 14.53
N LEU A 16 12.33 -1.69 15.45
CA LEU A 16 12.10 -2.83 16.34
C LEU A 16 11.61 -4.06 15.56
N LEU A 17 10.73 -3.88 14.59
CA LEU A 17 10.25 -4.95 13.70
C LEU A 17 11.34 -5.62 12.84
N THR A 18 12.52 -5.00 12.70
CA THR A 18 13.66 -5.67 12.07
C THR A 18 14.29 -6.72 12.96
N LYS A 19 13.98 -6.74 14.27
CA LYS A 19 14.62 -7.61 15.28
C LYS A 19 13.67 -8.66 15.84
N THR A 20 12.38 -8.36 15.86
CA THR A 20 11.36 -9.23 16.47
C THR A 20 9.99 -9.01 15.83
N THR A 21 9.01 -9.85 16.16
CA THR A 21 7.61 -9.72 15.70
C THR A 21 6.85 -8.70 16.53
N LEU A 22 5.74 -8.19 16.00
CA LEU A 22 4.90 -7.19 16.68
C LEU A 22 4.46 -7.64 18.07
N ASP A 23 4.10 -8.92 18.24
CA ASP A 23 3.63 -9.48 19.50
C ASP A 23 4.66 -9.40 20.65
N ASN A 24 5.94 -9.29 20.30
CA ASN A 24 7.04 -9.17 21.25
C ASN A 24 7.52 -7.73 21.46
N ILE A 25 6.85 -6.75 20.86
CA ILE A 25 7.18 -5.33 21.02
C ILE A 25 6.15 -4.70 21.97
N THR A 26 6.65 -4.02 23.00
CA THR A 26 5.81 -3.27 23.92
C THR A 26 5.81 -1.77 23.60
N ILE A 27 4.78 -1.06 24.06
CA ILE A 27 4.75 0.41 23.98
C ILE A 27 5.96 1.02 24.70
N GLN A 28 6.47 0.37 25.76
CA GLN A 28 7.66 0.83 26.46
C GLN A 28 8.90 0.77 25.54
N ASP A 29 9.09 -0.34 24.81
CA ASP A 29 10.23 -0.47 23.88
C ASP A 29 10.20 0.62 22.81
N ILE A 30 9.02 0.91 22.25
CA ILE A 30 8.84 1.95 21.25
C ILE A 30 9.14 3.34 21.82
N THR A 31 8.62 3.63 23.01
CA THR A 31 8.79 4.96 23.62
C THR A 31 10.22 5.19 24.12
N ASP A 32 10.89 4.16 24.60
CA ASP A 32 12.30 4.24 25.01
C ASP A 32 13.22 4.46 23.79
N ASP A 33 12.99 3.72 22.68
CA ASP A 33 13.76 3.90 21.45
C ASP A 33 13.48 5.24 20.76
N ALA A 34 12.24 5.74 20.85
CA ALA A 34 11.85 7.05 20.31
C ALA A 34 12.17 8.24 21.25
N GLU A 35 12.71 7.98 22.46
CA GLU A 35 13.01 8.98 23.48
C GLU A 35 11.81 9.86 23.87
N VAL A 36 10.61 9.26 23.95
CA VAL A 36 9.38 9.94 24.36
C VAL A 36 8.72 9.25 25.55
N SER A 37 7.79 9.93 26.23
CA SER A 37 7.05 9.34 27.33
C SER A 37 5.90 8.44 26.84
N ARG A 38 5.49 7.43 27.64
CA ARG A 38 4.26 6.66 27.39
C ARG A 38 3.02 7.55 27.30
N LYS A 39 2.98 8.65 28.05
CA LYS A 39 1.89 9.62 27.96
C LYS A 39 1.84 10.27 26.58
N THR A 40 3.00 10.54 25.98
CA THR A 40 3.11 11.07 24.61
C THR A 40 2.63 10.06 23.59
N PHE A 41 2.93 8.77 23.78
CA PHE A 41 2.38 7.70 22.92
C PHE A 41 0.86 7.71 22.95
N TYR A 42 0.24 7.59 24.12
CA TYR A 42 -1.22 7.53 24.29
C TYR A 42 -1.95 8.83 23.92
N TYR A 43 -1.22 9.93 23.77
CA TYR A 43 -1.78 11.14 23.21
C TYR A 43 -2.05 11.02 21.71
N HIS A 44 -1.30 10.18 20.99
CA HIS A 44 -1.36 10.03 19.53
C HIS A 44 -2.02 8.74 19.09
N PHE A 45 -1.82 7.66 19.83
CA PHE A 45 -2.23 6.31 19.46
C PHE A 45 -2.89 5.59 20.62
N GLN A 46 -3.93 4.81 20.33
CA GLN A 46 -4.63 4.02 21.34
C GLN A 46 -3.78 2.82 21.79
N ASP A 47 -3.15 2.16 20.82
CA ASP A 47 -2.31 0.98 21.02
C ASP A 47 -1.25 0.85 19.91
N ILE A 48 -0.53 -0.26 19.91
CA ILE A 48 0.52 -0.55 18.95
C ILE A 48 -0.04 -0.85 17.55
N TYR A 49 -1.27 -1.36 17.45
CA TYR A 49 -1.93 -1.66 16.17
C TYR A 49 -2.35 -0.36 15.48
N ASP A 50 -2.88 0.61 16.22
CA ASP A 50 -3.18 1.95 15.72
C ASP A 50 -1.91 2.66 15.18
N LEU A 51 -0.78 2.52 15.88
CA LEU A 51 0.51 3.00 15.37
C LEU A 51 0.94 2.26 14.08
N LEU A 52 0.72 0.95 14.00
CA LEU A 52 1.07 0.15 12.82
C LEU A 52 0.21 0.55 11.61
N GLU A 53 -1.10 0.71 11.78
CA GLU A 53 -2.01 1.20 10.73
C GLU A 53 -1.57 2.58 10.23
N TRP A 54 -1.30 3.50 11.15
CA TRP A 54 -0.82 4.83 10.80
C TRP A 54 0.53 4.78 10.05
N THR A 55 1.44 3.89 10.46
CA THR A 55 2.73 3.69 9.81
C THR A 55 2.56 3.26 8.36
N LEU A 56 1.67 2.30 8.09
CA LEU A 56 1.37 1.85 6.73
C LEU A 56 0.75 2.95 5.88
N ALA A 57 -0.23 3.69 6.42
CA ALA A 57 -0.89 4.77 5.72
C ALA A 57 0.09 5.92 5.38
N GLU A 58 0.98 6.28 6.31
CA GLU A 58 2.00 7.31 6.08
C GLU A 58 3.04 6.86 5.04
N ASP A 59 3.49 5.61 5.11
CA ASP A 59 4.41 5.05 4.13
C ASP A 59 3.77 4.97 2.73
N SER A 60 2.49 4.57 2.66
CA SER A 60 1.70 4.54 1.42
C SER A 60 1.59 5.93 0.79
N ARG A 61 1.28 6.93 1.60
CA ARG A 61 1.21 8.33 1.17
C ARG A 61 2.57 8.82 0.65
N HIS A 62 3.64 8.53 1.39
CA HIS A 62 5.00 8.91 0.98
C HIS A 62 5.43 8.22 -0.31
N LEU A 63 5.07 6.96 -0.51
CA LEU A 63 5.33 6.21 -1.73
C LEU A 63 4.64 6.87 -2.93
N LEU A 64 3.34 7.21 -2.78
CA LEU A 64 2.57 7.91 -3.81
C LEU A 64 3.18 9.27 -4.18
N GLU A 65 3.62 10.03 -3.19
CA GLU A 65 4.17 11.38 -3.43
C GLU A 65 5.59 11.37 -4.03
N SER A 66 6.44 10.40 -3.65
CA SER A 66 7.87 10.46 -3.93
C SER A 66 8.35 9.53 -5.05
N LYS A 67 7.83 8.32 -5.13
CA LYS A 67 8.31 7.28 -6.06
C LYS A 67 7.37 7.02 -7.23
N ILE A 68 6.10 7.36 -7.09
CA ILE A 68 5.09 7.11 -8.10
C ILE A 68 4.98 8.31 -9.02
N LYS A 69 5.40 8.13 -10.27
CA LYS A 69 5.26 9.15 -11.32
C LYS A 69 4.03 8.82 -12.16
N LEU A 70 3.04 9.69 -12.08
CA LEU A 70 1.93 9.69 -13.01
C LEU A 70 2.48 9.77 -14.44
N GLY A 71 2.15 8.79 -15.28
CA GLY A 71 2.62 8.69 -16.67
C GLY A 71 3.61 7.54 -16.95
N ASP A 72 4.24 6.94 -15.94
CA ASP A 72 5.05 5.72 -16.10
C ASP A 72 4.58 4.65 -15.11
N TRP A 73 3.41 4.08 -15.39
CA TRP A 73 2.75 3.10 -14.53
C TRP A 73 3.60 1.84 -14.29
N GLN A 74 4.44 1.47 -15.26
CA GLN A 74 5.31 0.30 -15.14
C GLN A 74 6.37 0.53 -14.06
N LYS A 75 7.01 1.71 -14.07
CA LYS A 75 7.95 2.08 -13.01
C LYS A 75 7.25 2.26 -11.67
N SER A 76 6.03 2.75 -11.67
CA SER A 76 5.25 2.92 -10.45
C SER A 76 4.89 1.58 -9.79
N ILE A 77 4.50 0.57 -10.59
CA ILE A 77 4.27 -0.79 -10.09
C ILE A 77 5.60 -1.40 -9.60
N ALA A 78 6.69 -1.28 -10.35
CA ALA A 78 7.99 -1.76 -9.91
C ALA A 78 8.38 -1.13 -8.56
N ALA A 79 8.24 0.20 -8.42
CA ALA A 79 8.54 0.90 -7.18
C ALA A 79 7.67 0.44 -5.98
N LEU A 80 6.41 0.06 -6.22
CA LEU A 80 5.56 -0.53 -5.20
C LEU A 80 6.12 -1.89 -4.72
N PHE A 81 6.49 -2.77 -5.65
CA PHE A 81 7.07 -4.07 -5.30
C PHE A 81 8.43 -3.94 -4.62
N ASP A 82 9.28 -3.01 -5.08
CA ASP A 82 10.57 -2.71 -4.45
C ASP A 82 10.35 -2.23 -3.01
N TYR A 83 9.41 -1.31 -2.78
CA TYR A 83 9.03 -0.87 -1.44
C TYR A 83 8.58 -2.03 -0.56
N MET A 84 7.71 -2.92 -1.08
CA MET A 84 7.21 -4.07 -0.33
C MET A 84 8.34 -5.03 0.04
N GLN A 85 9.31 -5.24 -0.83
CA GLN A 85 10.47 -6.09 -0.55
C GLN A 85 11.43 -5.44 0.45
N GLU A 86 11.73 -4.15 0.30
CA GLU A 86 12.56 -3.38 1.22
C GLU A 86 11.97 -3.35 2.64
N ASN A 87 10.64 -3.33 2.75
CA ASN A 87 9.91 -3.28 4.01
C ASN A 87 9.21 -4.61 4.36
N ARG A 88 9.75 -5.74 3.88
CA ARG A 88 9.10 -7.06 3.99
C ARG A 88 8.67 -7.41 5.41
N LEU A 89 9.51 -7.16 6.42
CA LEU A 89 9.17 -7.48 7.81
C LEU A 89 8.00 -6.64 8.33
N LEU A 90 7.94 -5.34 8.01
CA LEU A 90 6.81 -4.49 8.33
C LEU A 90 5.52 -5.00 7.67
N ILE A 91 5.59 -5.30 6.37
CA ILE A 91 4.43 -5.80 5.59
C ILE A 91 3.91 -7.13 6.15
N LEU A 92 4.80 -8.08 6.45
CA LEU A 92 4.41 -9.38 7.02
C LEU A 92 3.82 -9.23 8.43
N ASN A 93 4.41 -8.41 9.29
CA ASN A 93 3.85 -8.15 10.61
C ASN A 93 2.46 -7.50 10.51
N ALA A 94 2.30 -6.53 9.61
CA ALA A 94 1.00 -5.93 9.34
C ALA A 94 -0.01 -6.97 8.84
N PHE A 95 0.38 -7.82 7.90
CA PHE A 95 -0.49 -8.86 7.33
C PHE A 95 -0.97 -9.86 8.38
N HIS A 96 -0.14 -10.21 9.35
CA HIS A 96 -0.49 -11.17 10.41
C HIS A 96 -1.18 -10.54 11.62
N SER A 97 -1.14 -9.22 11.78
CA SER A 97 -1.61 -8.53 12.97
C SER A 97 -2.84 -7.64 12.74
N LEU A 98 -3.05 -7.16 11.51
CA LEU A 98 -4.17 -6.29 11.18
C LEU A 98 -5.34 -7.07 10.55
N GLU A 99 -6.53 -6.52 10.70
CA GLU A 99 -7.73 -7.05 10.06
C GLU A 99 -7.60 -7.00 8.53
N ARG A 100 -8.17 -7.99 7.87
CA ARG A 100 -8.13 -8.14 6.42
C ARG A 100 -8.66 -6.90 5.68
N ASP A 101 -9.75 -6.33 6.17
CA ASP A 101 -10.40 -5.16 5.59
C ASP A 101 -9.49 -3.93 5.63
N THR A 102 -8.74 -3.74 6.73
CA THR A 102 -7.73 -2.67 6.86
C THR A 102 -6.63 -2.83 5.82
N LEU A 103 -6.09 -4.04 5.67
CA LEU A 103 -5.04 -4.31 4.69
C LEU A 103 -5.53 -4.11 3.26
N GLU A 104 -6.73 -4.59 2.93
CA GLU A 104 -7.33 -4.39 1.60
C GLU A 104 -7.50 -2.91 1.29
N LYS A 105 -7.99 -2.14 2.25
CA LYS A 105 -8.16 -0.69 2.12
C LYS A 105 -6.82 0.02 1.88
N GLU A 106 -5.78 -0.29 2.66
CA GLU A 106 -4.47 0.36 2.52
C GLU A 106 -3.82 0.04 1.16
N VAL A 107 -3.83 -1.22 0.72
CA VAL A 107 -3.32 -1.61 -0.60
C VAL A 107 -4.12 -0.94 -1.71
N PHE A 108 -5.44 -0.93 -1.59
CA PHE A 108 -6.32 -0.30 -2.59
C PHE A 108 -6.11 1.21 -2.67
N ASN A 109 -5.90 1.90 -1.54
CA ASN A 109 -5.61 3.34 -1.50
C ASN A 109 -4.34 3.71 -2.27
N VAL A 110 -3.34 2.82 -2.31
CA VAL A 110 -2.13 3.01 -3.13
C VAL A 110 -2.42 2.74 -4.60
N LEU A 111 -3.15 1.69 -4.92
CA LEU A 111 -3.39 1.25 -6.30
C LEU A 111 -4.40 2.11 -7.05
N SER A 112 -5.47 2.55 -6.38
CA SER A 112 -6.58 3.25 -7.03
C SER A 112 -6.16 4.52 -7.78
N PRO A 113 -5.38 5.45 -7.19
CA PRO A 113 -4.92 6.64 -7.92
C PRO A 113 -4.02 6.28 -9.11
N LEU A 114 -3.19 5.24 -8.99
CA LEU A 114 -2.32 4.79 -10.07
C LEU A 114 -3.11 4.26 -11.25
N LEU A 115 -4.11 3.43 -10.97
CA LEU A 115 -4.99 2.87 -11.98
C LEU A 115 -5.84 3.95 -12.63
N PHE A 116 -6.35 4.90 -11.85
CA PHE A 116 -7.12 6.01 -12.39
C PHE A 116 -6.31 6.80 -13.42
N GLU A 117 -5.08 7.21 -13.09
CA GLU A 117 -4.21 7.93 -14.03
C GLU A 117 -3.81 7.08 -15.23
N LEU A 118 -3.60 5.78 -15.02
CA LEU A 118 -3.33 4.85 -16.11
C LEU A 118 -4.48 4.78 -17.11
N PHE A 119 -5.72 4.64 -16.61
CA PHE A 119 -6.91 4.58 -17.45
C PHE A 119 -7.20 5.92 -18.10
N LYS A 120 -7.02 7.02 -17.37
CA LYS A 120 -7.20 8.39 -17.88
C LYS A 120 -6.29 8.70 -19.08
N ALA A 121 -5.11 8.10 -19.13
CA ALA A 121 -4.19 8.23 -20.27
C ALA A 121 -4.65 7.46 -21.53
N GLN A 122 -5.72 6.63 -21.41
CA GLN A 122 -6.22 5.85 -22.56
C GLN A 122 -7.24 6.65 -23.39
N PRO A 123 -7.27 6.43 -24.71
CA PRO A 123 -8.26 7.05 -25.56
C PRO A 123 -9.68 6.77 -25.08
N ASN A 124 -10.52 7.79 -25.09
CA ASN A 124 -11.96 7.70 -24.78
C ASN A 124 -12.34 7.39 -23.33
N PHE A 125 -11.39 7.22 -22.39
CA PHE A 125 -11.74 7.00 -20.98
C PHE A 125 -12.50 8.19 -20.38
N GLU A 126 -12.12 9.41 -20.76
CA GLU A 126 -12.79 10.65 -20.30
C GLU A 126 -14.21 10.82 -20.88
N LEU A 127 -14.59 10.04 -21.90
CA LEU A 127 -15.94 10.03 -22.45
C LEU A 127 -16.91 9.13 -21.66
N LEU A 128 -16.37 8.28 -20.80
CA LEU A 128 -17.15 7.45 -19.88
C LEU A 128 -17.76 8.33 -18.79
N ASN A 129 -18.93 7.96 -18.33
CA ASN A 129 -19.50 8.59 -17.14
C ASN A 129 -18.70 8.22 -15.88
N ASP A 130 -18.87 8.99 -14.80
CA ASP A 130 -18.13 8.80 -13.55
C ASP A 130 -18.35 7.43 -12.91
N GLU A 131 -19.52 6.82 -13.10
CA GLU A 131 -19.85 5.51 -12.54
C GLU A 131 -19.03 4.40 -13.23
N ASP A 132 -18.97 4.42 -14.55
CA ASP A 132 -18.20 3.46 -15.36
C ASP A 132 -16.68 3.62 -15.11
N GLN A 133 -16.18 4.87 -15.04
CA GLN A 133 -14.79 5.15 -14.68
C GLN A 133 -14.43 4.54 -13.33
N LYS A 134 -15.25 4.79 -12.30
CA LYS A 134 -15.06 4.21 -10.96
C LYS A 134 -15.17 2.70 -10.96
N PHE A 135 -16.12 2.13 -11.69
CA PHE A 135 -16.29 0.68 -11.79
C PHE A 135 -15.03 0.01 -12.36
N ILE A 136 -14.47 0.55 -13.46
CA ILE A 136 -13.25 0.04 -14.08
C ILE A 136 -12.08 0.08 -13.09
N VAL A 137 -11.84 1.23 -12.46
CA VAL A 137 -10.75 1.40 -11.49
C VAL A 137 -10.92 0.45 -10.30
N ASN A 138 -12.13 0.31 -9.78
CA ASN A 138 -12.42 -0.59 -8.66
C ASN A 138 -12.20 -2.06 -9.02
N MET A 139 -12.69 -2.50 -10.19
CA MET A 139 -12.55 -3.88 -10.64
C MET A 139 -11.06 -4.29 -10.73
N TYR A 140 -10.25 -3.48 -11.39
CA TYR A 140 -8.80 -3.75 -11.50
C TYR A 140 -8.09 -3.59 -10.15
N GLY A 141 -8.43 -2.56 -9.38
CA GLY A 141 -7.86 -2.29 -8.08
C GLY A 141 -8.08 -3.44 -7.10
N LEU A 142 -9.32 -3.90 -6.96
CA LEU A 142 -9.66 -5.03 -6.09
C LEU A 142 -9.00 -6.34 -6.56
N GLY A 143 -8.98 -6.60 -7.86
CA GLY A 143 -8.31 -7.78 -8.41
C GLY A 143 -6.81 -7.79 -8.12
N ILE A 144 -6.13 -6.67 -8.34
CA ILE A 144 -4.68 -6.53 -8.06
C ILE A 144 -4.42 -6.58 -6.55
N THR A 145 -5.23 -5.92 -5.73
CA THR A 145 -5.16 -6.00 -4.27
C THR A 145 -5.23 -7.46 -3.80
N GLY A 146 -6.20 -8.23 -4.30
CA GLY A 146 -6.33 -9.65 -3.98
C GLY A 146 -5.10 -10.47 -4.34
N LEU A 147 -4.48 -10.21 -5.50
CA LEU A 147 -3.24 -10.87 -5.94
C LEU A 147 -2.04 -10.50 -5.05
N LEU A 148 -1.90 -9.23 -4.68
CA LEU A 148 -0.83 -8.76 -3.79
C LEU A 148 -0.97 -9.37 -2.40
N LEU A 149 -2.16 -9.35 -1.81
CA LEU A 149 -2.39 -9.94 -0.50
C LEU A 149 -2.19 -11.45 -0.49
N ARG A 150 -2.51 -12.14 -1.61
CA ARG A 150 -2.20 -13.56 -1.76
C ARG A 150 -0.68 -13.81 -1.83
N TRP A 151 0.07 -12.96 -2.50
CA TRP A 151 1.53 -13.04 -2.53
C TRP A 151 2.14 -12.78 -1.15
N ILE A 152 1.64 -11.78 -0.40
CA ILE A 152 2.05 -11.53 0.99
C ILE A 152 1.74 -12.74 1.87
N ALA A 153 0.57 -13.38 1.71
CA ALA A 153 0.16 -14.57 2.47
C ALA A 153 1.09 -15.79 2.28
N THR A 154 1.92 -15.79 1.24
CA THR A 154 2.99 -16.78 1.06
C THR A 154 4.34 -16.28 1.56
N ASP A 155 4.32 -15.37 2.54
CA ASP A 155 5.49 -14.72 3.11
C ASP A 155 6.38 -14.05 2.07
N MET A 156 5.83 -13.65 0.92
CA MET A 156 6.57 -13.02 -0.18
C MET A 156 7.81 -13.85 -0.61
N LEU A 157 7.75 -15.19 -0.46
CA LEU A 157 8.88 -16.08 -0.75
C LEU A 157 9.13 -16.26 -2.26
N THR A 158 8.09 -16.09 -3.07
CA THR A 158 8.24 -16.14 -4.53
C THR A 158 8.71 -14.80 -5.07
N PRO A 159 9.64 -14.78 -6.05
CA PRO A 159 10.03 -13.55 -6.72
C PRO A 159 8.81 -12.82 -7.30
N PRO A 160 8.73 -11.49 -7.20
CA PRO A 160 7.60 -10.74 -7.73
C PRO A 160 7.58 -10.62 -9.25
N ASP A 161 8.71 -10.84 -9.94
CA ASP A 161 8.84 -10.64 -11.39
C ASP A 161 7.78 -11.37 -12.23
N PRO A 162 7.40 -12.63 -11.96
CA PRO A 162 6.32 -13.27 -12.70
C PRO A 162 4.97 -12.56 -12.54
N LEU A 163 4.65 -12.12 -11.32
CA LEU A 163 3.43 -11.40 -11.02
C LEU A 163 3.44 -10.01 -11.70
N ILE A 164 4.54 -9.29 -11.61
CA ILE A 164 4.74 -8.00 -12.29
C ILE A 164 4.53 -8.15 -13.80
N ARG A 165 5.15 -9.17 -14.45
CA ARG A 165 4.97 -9.41 -15.89
C ARG A 165 3.53 -9.76 -16.26
N GLN A 166 2.82 -10.52 -15.41
CA GLN A 166 1.41 -10.84 -15.63
C GLN A 166 0.53 -9.60 -15.51
N LEU A 167 0.78 -8.76 -14.51
CA LEU A 167 0.09 -7.46 -14.35
C LEU A 167 0.32 -6.56 -15.56
N TYR A 168 1.55 -6.46 -16.06
CA TYR A 168 1.85 -5.67 -17.25
C TYR A 168 1.11 -6.15 -18.48
N ARG A 169 1.02 -7.48 -18.69
CA ARG A 169 0.27 -8.03 -19.82
C ARG A 169 -1.24 -7.82 -19.69
N LEU A 170 -1.77 -8.02 -18.48
CA LEU A 170 -3.19 -7.86 -18.21
C LEU A 170 -3.61 -6.41 -18.43
N VAL A 171 -2.94 -5.50 -17.74
CA VAL A 171 -3.28 -4.08 -17.77
C VAL A 171 -3.01 -3.50 -19.14
N GLY A 172 -1.82 -3.71 -19.72
CA GLY A 172 -1.47 -3.21 -21.06
C GLY A 172 -2.33 -3.76 -22.18
N GLY A 173 -2.69 -5.05 -22.14
CA GLY A 173 -3.51 -5.68 -23.18
C GLY A 173 -5.01 -5.39 -23.07
N SER A 174 -5.50 -5.03 -21.87
CA SER A 174 -6.92 -4.77 -21.65
C SER A 174 -7.33 -3.35 -22.02
N LEU A 175 -6.38 -2.41 -22.00
CA LEU A 175 -6.66 -0.98 -22.14
C LEU A 175 -7.24 -0.62 -23.51
N ASP A 176 -6.82 -1.31 -24.57
CA ASP A 176 -7.23 -0.98 -25.95
C ASP A 176 -8.71 -1.30 -26.25
N GLY A 177 -9.35 -2.16 -25.48
CA GLY A 177 -10.71 -2.64 -25.76
C GLY A 177 -11.77 -2.27 -24.72
N ILE A 178 -11.39 -1.87 -23.51
CA ILE A 178 -12.35 -1.63 -22.41
C ILE A 178 -13.23 -0.43 -22.72
N ASN A 179 -12.66 0.69 -23.09
CA ASN A 179 -13.40 1.92 -23.35
C ASN A 179 -14.42 1.77 -24.46
N GLN A 180 -14.12 0.98 -25.50
CA GLN A 180 -15.05 0.71 -26.61
C GLN A 180 -16.28 -0.07 -26.16
N ARG A 181 -16.15 -0.96 -25.17
CA ARG A 181 -17.27 -1.79 -24.68
C ARG A 181 -18.24 -1.02 -23.79
N PHE A 182 -17.74 -0.01 -23.09
CA PHE A 182 -18.58 0.85 -22.22
C PHE A 182 -19.22 2.03 -22.98
N LEU A 183 -18.71 2.35 -24.19
CA LEU A 183 -19.30 3.39 -25.04
C LEU A 183 -20.32 2.85 -26.04
N ALA A 184 -20.45 1.52 -26.15
CA ALA A 184 -21.41 0.84 -27.04
C ALA A 184 -22.78 0.70 -26.37
#